data_c789dcf995391ec4a568022514f4adc4
#
_entry.id   c789dcf995391ec4a568022514f4adc4
#
_cell.length_a   1.000
_cell.length_b   1.000
_cell.length_c   1.000
_cell.angle_alpha   90.00
_cell.angle_beta   90.00
_cell.angle_gamma   90.00
#
_symmetry.space_group_name_H-M   'P 1'
#
loop_
_entity.id
_entity.type
_entity.pdbx_description
1 polymer ?
#
loop_
_entity_poly.entity_id
_entity_poly.type
_entity_poly.pdbx_seq_one_letter_code
_entity_poly.pdbx_strand_id
1 'polypeptide(L)'
;MESKTDGNDESLVLIKQGAEARVFESTFVGRRCIIKERFSKKYRHPTLDSKLILKGLNAEARCVAKARRHGVATPVLYAVDPVMHTLTYEYIEGPSVKDIFLGFGLVGVDEEWMVDIATQIGNAIGKLHDGGLVHGDLTTSNMLLRSAANQLVLIDFGLSFTSMLPEDKAVDLYVLERALLSMHSSCGDVMDRILAAYRKSSKQWSSTLNRLAQVRQRGRKRTMLG
;
A
#
# COMPACT_ATOMS: atom_id res chain seq x y z
N MET A 1 -0.93 -51.62 -5.55
CA MET A 1 -1.87 -50.50 -5.50
C MET A 1 -1.06 -49.27 -5.09
N GLU A 2 -0.55 -48.58 -6.05
CA GLU A 2 0.20 -47.34 -5.82
C GLU A 2 -0.81 -46.19 -5.72
N SER A 3 -0.90 -45.56 -4.56
CA SER A 3 -1.68 -44.34 -4.36
C SER A 3 -0.95 -43.17 -5.02
N LYS A 4 -1.44 -42.77 -6.18
CA LYS A 4 -1.10 -41.46 -6.75
C LYS A 4 -1.63 -40.39 -5.80
N THR A 5 -0.77 -39.76 -5.05
CA THR A 5 -1.04 -38.46 -4.45
C THR A 5 -0.98 -37.44 -5.59
N ASP A 6 -2.13 -36.96 -6.02
CA ASP A 6 -2.25 -35.77 -6.86
C ASP A 6 -1.74 -34.58 -6.05
N GLY A 7 -0.44 -34.35 -6.12
CA GLY A 7 0.19 -33.12 -5.67
C GLY A 7 -0.18 -32.04 -6.67
N ASN A 8 -1.10 -31.17 -6.27
CA ASN A 8 -1.36 -29.91 -6.94
C ASN A 8 -0.08 -29.07 -6.75
N ASP A 9 0.84 -29.15 -7.71
CA ASP A 9 2.09 -28.37 -7.74
C ASP A 9 1.69 -26.93 -8.08
N GLU A 10 1.22 -26.18 -7.05
CA GLU A 10 0.90 -24.76 -7.18
C GLU A 10 2.21 -24.04 -7.46
N SER A 11 2.48 -23.72 -8.71
CA SER A 11 3.69 -23.04 -9.15
C SER A 11 3.79 -21.67 -8.48
N LEU A 12 4.77 -21.52 -7.58
CA LEU A 12 5.11 -20.25 -6.94
C LEU A 12 6.04 -19.46 -7.86
N VAL A 13 5.57 -18.35 -8.43
CA VAL A 13 6.39 -17.47 -9.24
C VAL A 13 6.79 -16.26 -8.41
N LEU A 14 8.08 -16.12 -8.13
CA LEU A 14 8.60 -14.95 -7.39
C LEU A 14 8.42 -13.67 -8.21
N ILE A 15 7.62 -12.73 -7.71
CA ILE A 15 7.43 -11.41 -8.33
C ILE A 15 8.41 -10.39 -7.75
N LYS A 16 8.58 -10.38 -6.42
CA LYS A 16 9.37 -9.37 -5.72
C LYS A 16 9.95 -9.92 -4.44
N GLN A 17 11.17 -9.51 -4.14
CA GLN A 17 11.79 -9.73 -2.83
C GLN A 17 12.20 -8.39 -2.23
N GLY A 18 11.68 -8.09 -1.06
CA GLY A 18 12.03 -6.92 -0.26
C GLY A 18 12.92 -7.28 0.92
N ALA A 19 13.13 -6.31 1.81
CA ALA A 19 13.95 -6.51 3.01
C ALA A 19 13.29 -7.42 4.06
N GLU A 20 11.97 -7.55 4.07
CA GLU A 20 11.21 -8.26 5.11
C GLU A 20 10.29 -9.37 4.59
N ALA A 21 10.00 -9.34 3.29
CA ALA A 21 9.06 -10.28 2.69
C ALA A 21 9.42 -10.61 1.25
N ARG A 22 8.98 -11.79 0.81
CA ARG A 22 8.91 -12.21 -0.59
C ARG A 22 7.47 -12.21 -1.04
N VAL A 23 7.23 -11.86 -2.29
CA VAL A 23 5.91 -11.81 -2.90
C VAL A 23 5.90 -12.74 -4.09
N PHE A 24 4.99 -13.70 -4.09
CA PHE A 24 4.83 -14.68 -5.14
C PHE A 24 3.47 -14.55 -5.80
N GLU A 25 3.41 -14.84 -7.09
CA GLU A 25 2.17 -15.18 -7.76
C GLU A 25 1.92 -16.69 -7.66
N SER A 26 0.67 -17.07 -7.44
CA SER A 26 0.24 -18.45 -7.34
C SER A 26 -1.25 -18.58 -7.63
N THR A 27 -1.79 -19.76 -7.39
CA THR A 27 -3.23 -20.05 -7.48
C THR A 27 -3.76 -20.51 -6.13
N PHE A 28 -4.88 -19.94 -5.70
CA PHE A 28 -5.60 -20.34 -4.48
C PHE A 28 -7.04 -20.70 -4.83
N VAL A 29 -7.41 -21.96 -4.64
CA VAL A 29 -8.76 -22.48 -4.97
C VAL A 29 -9.17 -22.09 -6.40
N GLY A 30 -8.27 -22.33 -7.38
CA GLY A 30 -8.50 -22.05 -8.81
C GLY A 30 -8.50 -20.57 -9.21
N ARG A 31 -8.09 -19.66 -8.31
CA ARG A 31 -8.00 -18.21 -8.60
C ARG A 31 -6.56 -17.72 -8.47
N ARG A 32 -6.15 -16.86 -9.39
CA ARG A 32 -4.85 -16.18 -9.26
C ARG A 32 -4.78 -15.43 -7.93
N CYS A 33 -3.67 -15.57 -7.24
CA CYS A 33 -3.45 -14.94 -5.95
C CYS A 33 -2.02 -14.42 -5.80
N ILE A 34 -1.83 -13.58 -4.78
CA ILE A 34 -0.54 -13.11 -4.31
C ILE A 34 -0.28 -13.73 -2.95
N ILE A 35 0.85 -14.40 -2.79
CA ILE A 35 1.33 -14.91 -1.51
C ILE A 35 2.47 -14.02 -1.04
N LYS A 36 2.28 -13.36 0.10
CA LYS A 36 3.29 -12.56 0.77
C LYS A 36 3.85 -13.36 1.94
N GLU A 37 5.10 -13.79 1.82
CA GLU A 37 5.82 -14.57 2.83
C GLU A 37 6.76 -13.65 3.61
N ARG A 38 6.67 -13.67 4.94
CA ARG A 38 7.62 -13.01 5.83
C ARG A 38 8.70 -13.99 6.26
N PHE A 39 9.96 -13.70 5.90
CA PHE A 39 11.06 -14.61 6.21
C PHE A 39 11.83 -14.19 7.47
N SER A 40 12.42 -15.23 8.10
CA SER A 40 13.23 -15.10 9.32
C SER A 40 14.52 -14.30 9.06
N LYS A 41 14.92 -13.52 10.04
CA LYS A 41 16.17 -12.73 10.04
C LYS A 41 17.26 -13.45 10.81
N LYS A 42 18.33 -13.88 10.13
CA LYS A 42 19.45 -14.64 10.73
C LYS A 42 20.13 -13.96 11.92
N TYR A 43 20.06 -12.61 12.03
CA TYR A 43 20.66 -11.84 13.11
C TYR A 43 19.78 -11.72 14.36
N ARG A 44 18.54 -12.23 14.32
CA ARG A 44 17.60 -12.20 15.46
C ARG A 44 17.59 -13.54 16.18
N HIS A 45 17.35 -13.50 17.50
CA HIS A 45 17.10 -14.73 18.24
C HIS A 45 15.82 -15.41 17.71
N PRO A 46 15.83 -16.73 17.40
CA PRO A 46 14.71 -17.42 16.73
C PRO A 46 13.35 -17.20 17.37
N THR A 47 13.29 -17.33 18.70
CA THR A 47 12.01 -17.15 19.45
C THR A 47 11.47 -15.72 19.36
N LEU A 48 12.35 -14.71 19.37
CA LEU A 48 11.94 -13.31 19.22
C LEU A 48 11.50 -13.03 17.79
N ASP A 49 12.25 -13.53 16.81
CA ASP A 49 11.98 -13.33 15.39
C ASP A 49 10.61 -13.92 15.01
N SER A 50 10.31 -15.15 15.42
CA SER A 50 8.99 -15.77 15.20
C SER A 50 7.85 -14.95 15.80
N LYS A 51 8.00 -14.45 17.03
CA LYS A 51 6.99 -13.59 17.67
C LYS A 51 6.78 -12.28 16.91
N LEU A 52 7.86 -11.65 16.41
CA LEU A 52 7.77 -10.40 15.64
C LEU A 52 7.10 -10.64 14.28
N ILE A 53 7.43 -11.73 13.59
CA ILE A 53 6.81 -12.10 12.33
C ILE A 53 5.32 -12.32 12.52
N LEU A 54 4.90 -13.14 13.49
CA LEU A 54 3.49 -13.39 13.79
C LEU A 54 2.73 -12.11 14.18
N LYS A 55 3.36 -11.24 14.98
CA LYS A 55 2.77 -9.94 15.34
C LYS A 55 2.56 -9.07 14.10
N GLY A 56 3.55 -9.00 13.21
CA GLY A 56 3.47 -8.24 11.96
C GLY A 56 2.41 -8.79 11.00
N LEU A 57 2.37 -10.12 10.82
CA LEU A 57 1.37 -10.81 10.01
C LEU A 57 -0.07 -10.49 10.47
N ASN A 58 -0.33 -10.66 11.77
CA ASN A 58 -1.64 -10.38 12.35
C ASN A 58 -2.00 -8.89 12.32
N ALA A 59 -1.02 -7.99 12.45
CA ALA A 59 -1.24 -6.56 12.36
C ALA A 59 -1.64 -6.17 10.94
N GLU A 60 -0.93 -6.66 9.93
CA GLU A 60 -1.22 -6.42 8.51
C GLU A 60 -2.61 -6.92 8.14
N ALA A 61 -2.97 -8.15 8.50
CA ALA A 61 -4.30 -8.71 8.26
C ALA A 61 -5.42 -7.87 8.88
N ARG A 62 -5.24 -7.41 10.12
CA ARG A 62 -6.20 -6.52 10.79
C ARG A 62 -6.32 -5.15 10.12
N CYS A 63 -5.20 -4.57 9.67
CA CYS A 63 -5.20 -3.28 8.99
C CYS A 63 -5.93 -3.34 7.65
N VAL A 64 -5.70 -4.38 6.84
CA VAL A 64 -6.44 -4.63 5.60
C VAL A 64 -7.94 -4.76 5.87
N ALA A 65 -8.35 -5.60 6.84
CA ALA A 65 -9.75 -5.77 7.20
C ALA A 65 -10.38 -4.46 7.70
N LYS A 66 -9.63 -3.64 8.44
CA LYS A 66 -10.07 -2.33 8.91
C LYS A 66 -10.24 -1.36 7.74
N ALA A 67 -9.28 -1.27 6.81
CA ALA A 67 -9.36 -0.42 5.62
C ALA A 67 -10.62 -0.74 4.80
N ARG A 68 -10.90 -2.02 4.55
CA ARG A 68 -12.10 -2.47 3.83
C ARG A 68 -13.39 -2.04 4.52
N ARG A 69 -13.47 -2.17 5.86
CA ARG A 69 -14.66 -1.73 6.63
C ARG A 69 -14.92 -0.23 6.51
N HIS A 70 -13.89 0.58 6.28
CA HIS A 70 -14.02 2.02 6.03
C HIS A 70 -14.23 2.37 4.54
N GLY A 71 -14.48 1.37 3.68
CA GLY A 71 -14.77 1.58 2.27
C GLY A 71 -13.56 1.96 1.44
N VAL A 72 -12.34 1.58 1.90
CA VAL A 72 -11.12 1.66 1.09
C VAL A 72 -10.95 0.35 0.34
N ALA A 73 -10.79 0.42 -0.98
CA ALA A 73 -10.54 -0.76 -1.79
C ALA A 73 -9.13 -1.30 -1.52
N THR A 74 -9.06 -2.57 -1.15
CA THR A 74 -7.83 -3.34 -0.93
C THR A 74 -8.02 -4.72 -1.54
N PRO A 75 -6.94 -5.49 -1.81
CA PRO A 75 -7.11 -6.89 -2.17
C PRO A 75 -7.90 -7.65 -1.11
N VAL A 76 -8.67 -8.64 -1.52
CA VAL A 76 -9.31 -9.57 -0.59
C VAL A 76 -8.23 -10.42 0.07
N LEU A 77 -8.23 -10.51 1.39
CA LEU A 77 -7.38 -11.43 2.13
C LEU A 77 -8.07 -12.82 2.12
N TYR A 78 -7.49 -13.78 1.43
CA TYR A 78 -8.03 -15.14 1.32
C TYR A 78 -7.64 -16.03 2.49
N ALA A 79 -6.36 -15.96 2.91
CA ALA A 79 -5.85 -16.80 3.99
C ALA A 79 -4.73 -16.11 4.77
N VAL A 80 -4.59 -16.51 6.01
CA VAL A 80 -3.47 -16.17 6.90
C VAL A 80 -2.90 -17.48 7.42
N ASP A 81 -1.63 -17.77 7.11
CA ASP A 81 -0.94 -18.95 7.61
C ASP A 81 0.16 -18.54 8.60
N PRO A 82 -0.07 -18.73 9.91
CA PRO A 82 0.91 -18.38 10.93
C PRO A 82 2.09 -19.35 10.99
N VAL A 83 1.99 -20.55 10.40
CA VAL A 83 3.06 -21.57 10.39
C VAL A 83 4.04 -21.25 9.26
N MET A 84 3.51 -21.02 8.07
CA MET A 84 4.29 -20.65 6.88
C MET A 84 4.63 -19.16 6.84
N HIS A 85 4.14 -18.37 7.80
CA HIS A 85 4.31 -16.92 7.86
C HIS A 85 3.82 -16.21 6.60
N THR A 86 2.69 -16.65 6.02
CA THR A 86 2.18 -16.12 4.76
C THR A 86 0.82 -15.46 4.91
N LEU A 87 0.59 -14.47 4.03
CA LEU A 87 -0.71 -13.86 3.76
C LEU A 87 -1.04 -14.10 2.28
N THR A 88 -2.20 -14.69 2.01
CA THR A 88 -2.67 -14.95 0.65
C THR A 88 -3.74 -13.92 0.29
N TYR A 89 -3.47 -13.15 -0.77
CA TYR A 89 -4.33 -12.07 -1.23
C TYR A 89 -4.87 -12.33 -2.63
N GLU A 90 -5.98 -11.66 -2.94
CA GLU A 90 -6.46 -11.50 -4.30
C GLU A 90 -5.35 -10.93 -5.21
N TYR A 91 -5.19 -11.52 -6.40
CA TYR A 91 -4.40 -10.89 -7.46
C TYR A 91 -5.19 -9.73 -8.07
N ILE A 92 -4.60 -8.54 -8.06
CA ILE A 92 -5.20 -7.36 -8.69
C ILE A 92 -4.63 -7.21 -10.09
N GLU A 93 -5.47 -7.38 -11.09
CA GLU A 93 -5.08 -7.18 -12.48
C GLU A 93 -5.11 -5.71 -12.84
N GLY A 94 -3.93 -5.19 -13.18
CA GLY A 94 -3.78 -3.79 -13.57
C GLY A 94 -2.41 -3.21 -13.21
N PRO A 95 -2.07 -2.04 -13.78
CA PRO A 95 -0.80 -1.38 -13.56
C PRO A 95 -0.72 -0.75 -12.17
N SER A 96 0.52 -0.53 -11.69
CA SER A 96 0.71 0.33 -10.53
C SER A 96 0.54 1.81 -10.91
N VAL A 97 0.10 2.63 -9.96
CA VAL A 97 0.04 4.10 -10.14
C VAL A 97 1.44 4.65 -10.44
N LYS A 98 2.48 4.03 -9.91
CA LYS A 98 3.86 4.34 -10.26
C LYS A 98 4.12 4.20 -11.76
N ASP A 99 3.75 3.06 -12.35
CA ASP A 99 3.99 2.80 -13.77
C ASP A 99 3.17 3.72 -14.66
N ILE A 100 1.91 4.00 -14.27
CA ILE A 100 1.05 4.97 -14.95
C ILE A 100 1.70 6.35 -14.97
N PHE A 101 2.16 6.85 -13.83
CA PHE A 101 2.76 8.18 -13.73
C PHE A 101 4.14 8.28 -14.40
N LEU A 102 4.90 7.20 -14.43
CA LEU A 102 6.16 7.14 -15.20
C LEU A 102 5.89 7.18 -16.72
N GLY A 103 4.83 6.51 -17.17
CA GLY A 103 4.40 6.56 -18.57
C GLY A 103 3.85 7.91 -19.01
N PHE A 104 3.35 8.74 -18.08
CA PHE A 104 2.76 10.04 -18.36
C PHE A 104 3.71 11.01 -19.08
N GLY A 105 4.99 11.01 -18.71
CA GLY A 105 6.00 11.86 -19.33
C GLY A 105 6.43 11.43 -20.75
N LEU A 106 6.10 10.19 -21.16
CA LEU A 106 6.61 9.59 -22.41
C LEU A 106 5.57 9.51 -23.54
N VAL A 107 4.27 9.40 -23.24
CA VAL A 107 3.23 9.04 -24.23
C VAL A 107 2.00 9.95 -24.21
N GLY A 108 2.00 11.08 -23.49
CA GLY A 108 0.84 11.97 -23.44
C GLY A 108 -0.41 11.28 -22.87
N VAL A 109 -0.29 10.76 -21.66
CA VAL A 109 -1.44 10.20 -20.92
C VAL A 109 -2.49 11.29 -20.76
N ASP A 110 -3.75 10.92 -20.93
CA ASP A 110 -4.90 11.80 -20.80
C ASP A 110 -4.91 12.51 -19.44
N GLU A 111 -4.93 13.83 -19.46
CA GLU A 111 -4.96 14.66 -18.23
C GLU A 111 -6.20 14.36 -17.40
N GLU A 112 -7.33 14.05 -18.02
CA GLU A 112 -8.58 13.71 -17.36
C GLU A 112 -8.43 12.41 -16.55
N TRP A 113 -7.76 11.40 -17.10
CA TRP A 113 -7.47 10.17 -16.39
C TRP A 113 -6.56 10.37 -15.17
N MET A 114 -5.55 11.25 -15.31
CA MET A 114 -4.69 11.58 -14.17
C MET A 114 -5.44 12.30 -13.05
N VAL A 115 -6.38 13.19 -13.40
CA VAL A 115 -7.27 13.86 -12.43
C VAL A 115 -8.14 12.86 -11.71
N ASP A 116 -8.67 11.86 -12.42
CA ASP A 116 -9.47 10.78 -11.81
C ASP A 116 -8.64 9.97 -10.83
N ILE A 117 -7.44 9.51 -11.22
CA ILE A 117 -6.54 8.77 -10.31
C ILE A 117 -6.19 9.59 -9.07
N ALA A 118 -5.82 10.87 -9.24
CA ALA A 118 -5.49 11.75 -8.12
C ALA A 118 -6.68 11.93 -7.17
N THR A 119 -7.89 12.01 -7.73
CA THR A 119 -9.14 12.11 -6.96
C THR A 119 -9.41 10.83 -6.19
N GLN A 120 -9.25 9.66 -6.81
CA GLN A 120 -9.41 8.38 -6.14
C GLN A 120 -8.38 8.20 -5.01
N ILE A 121 -7.12 8.61 -5.20
CA ILE A 121 -6.08 8.57 -4.17
C ILE A 121 -6.49 9.43 -2.97
N GLY A 122 -6.85 10.69 -3.19
CA GLY A 122 -7.25 11.61 -2.12
C GLY A 122 -8.47 11.09 -1.33
N ASN A 123 -9.46 10.54 -2.02
CA ASN A 123 -10.65 9.95 -1.42
C ASN A 123 -10.32 8.70 -0.58
N ALA A 124 -9.47 7.81 -1.10
CA ALA A 124 -9.07 6.59 -0.40
C ALA A 124 -8.30 6.92 0.90
N ILE A 125 -7.34 7.86 0.82
CA ILE A 125 -6.57 8.32 1.99
C ILE A 125 -7.48 9.02 3.01
N GLY A 126 -8.42 9.85 2.56
CA GLY A 126 -9.39 10.52 3.43
C GLY A 126 -10.20 9.51 4.25
N LYS A 127 -10.75 8.49 3.61
CA LYS A 127 -11.49 7.40 4.29
C LYS A 127 -10.59 6.62 5.24
N LEU A 128 -9.35 6.30 4.83
CA LEU A 128 -8.38 5.58 5.64
C LEU A 128 -8.11 6.33 6.94
N HIS A 129 -7.75 7.61 6.83
CA HIS A 129 -7.41 8.48 7.95
C HIS A 129 -8.60 8.76 8.87
N ASP A 130 -9.81 8.95 8.32
CA ASP A 130 -11.03 9.12 9.11
C ASP A 130 -11.40 7.85 9.88
N GLY A 131 -11.06 6.67 9.32
CA GLY A 131 -11.12 5.38 10.00
C GLY A 131 -10.06 5.19 11.07
N GLY A 132 -9.17 6.16 11.30
CA GLY A 132 -8.08 6.07 12.26
C GLY A 132 -7.05 5.01 11.87
N LEU A 133 -6.76 4.89 10.59
CA LEU A 133 -5.73 4.00 10.06
C LEU A 133 -4.72 4.82 9.25
N VAL A 134 -3.44 4.67 9.57
CA VAL A 134 -2.30 5.24 8.85
C VAL A 134 -1.66 4.12 8.05
N HIS A 135 -1.33 4.38 6.77
CA HIS A 135 -0.75 3.37 5.90
C HIS A 135 0.70 3.04 6.27
N GLY A 136 1.49 4.07 6.57
CA GLY A 136 2.88 3.96 6.99
C GLY A 136 3.90 3.81 5.86
N ASP A 137 3.44 3.46 4.64
CA ASP A 137 4.27 3.39 3.42
C ASP A 137 3.45 3.82 2.20
N LEU A 138 2.91 5.02 2.25
CA LEU A 138 2.00 5.55 1.25
C LEU A 138 2.77 6.04 0.02
N THR A 139 3.08 5.11 -0.88
CA THR A 139 3.80 5.38 -2.14
C THR A 139 2.98 4.97 -3.35
N THR A 140 3.29 5.51 -4.52
CA THR A 140 2.62 5.14 -5.79
C THR A 140 2.84 3.68 -6.19
N SER A 141 3.88 3.03 -5.67
CA SER A 141 4.14 1.59 -5.86
C SER A 141 3.18 0.71 -5.06
N ASN A 142 2.58 1.24 -3.99
CA ASN A 142 1.62 0.55 -3.13
C ASN A 142 0.17 0.89 -3.50
N MET A 143 -0.04 1.31 -4.74
CA MET A 143 -1.32 1.65 -5.34
C MET A 143 -1.45 0.96 -6.68
N LEU A 144 -2.48 0.14 -6.88
CA LEU A 144 -2.80 -0.50 -8.14
C LEU A 144 -4.09 0.09 -8.71
N LEU A 145 -4.19 0.12 -10.04
CA LEU A 145 -5.44 0.49 -10.70
C LEU A 145 -6.04 -0.77 -11.33
N ARG A 146 -7.15 -1.27 -10.77
CA ARG A 146 -7.87 -2.44 -11.29
C ARG A 146 -8.39 -2.14 -12.69
N SER A 147 -7.88 -2.82 -13.72
CA SER A 147 -8.16 -2.54 -15.13
C SER A 147 -9.65 -2.64 -15.47
N ALA A 148 -10.35 -3.67 -14.97
CA ALA A 148 -11.75 -3.91 -15.29
C ALA A 148 -12.72 -2.82 -14.80
N ALA A 149 -12.36 -2.08 -13.72
CA ALA A 149 -13.24 -1.13 -13.06
C ALA A 149 -12.66 0.28 -12.97
N ASN A 150 -11.45 0.50 -13.47
CA ASN A 150 -10.68 1.75 -13.27
C ASN A 150 -10.66 2.18 -11.78
N GLN A 151 -10.52 1.20 -10.87
CA GLN A 151 -10.63 1.41 -9.43
C GLN A 151 -9.26 1.36 -8.76
N LEU A 152 -8.95 2.40 -8.00
CA LEU A 152 -7.77 2.42 -7.15
C LEU A 152 -7.88 1.38 -6.04
N VAL A 153 -6.81 0.60 -5.85
CA VAL A 153 -6.67 -0.41 -4.79
C VAL A 153 -5.39 -0.15 -4.03
N LEU A 154 -5.48 0.06 -2.72
CA LEU A 154 -4.31 0.20 -1.84
C LEU A 154 -3.81 -1.18 -1.44
N ILE A 155 -2.49 -1.38 -1.52
CA ILE A 155 -1.81 -2.64 -1.17
C ILE A 155 -0.70 -2.39 -0.15
N ASP A 156 -0.20 -3.47 0.44
CA ASP A 156 0.94 -3.48 1.37
C ASP A 156 0.71 -2.67 2.67
N PHE A 157 -0.13 -3.22 3.54
CA PHE A 157 -0.40 -2.68 4.88
C PHE A 157 0.61 -3.16 5.94
N GLY A 158 1.79 -3.62 5.53
CA GLY A 158 2.81 -4.19 6.42
C GLY A 158 3.37 -3.23 7.45
N LEU A 159 3.34 -1.91 7.19
CA LEU A 159 3.77 -0.85 8.10
C LEU A 159 2.58 -0.04 8.66
N SER A 160 1.36 -0.46 8.38
CA SER A 160 0.15 0.26 8.79
C SER A 160 -0.13 0.10 10.28
N PHE A 161 -0.68 1.14 10.87
CA PHE A 161 -1.06 1.18 12.28
C PHE A 161 -2.26 2.07 12.55
N THR A 162 -2.89 1.84 13.70
CA THR A 162 -4.02 2.67 14.13
C THR A 162 -3.52 3.93 14.84
N SER A 163 -3.95 5.10 14.35
CA SER A 163 -3.72 6.39 14.99
C SER A 163 -4.83 7.39 14.66
N MET A 164 -5.20 8.20 15.63
CA MET A 164 -6.10 9.34 15.46
C MET A 164 -5.33 10.67 15.40
N LEU A 165 -4.01 10.64 15.57
CA LEU A 165 -3.19 11.85 15.64
C LEU A 165 -3.04 12.51 14.26
N PRO A 166 -3.32 13.80 14.12
CA PRO A 166 -3.11 14.53 12.88
C PRO A 166 -1.65 14.51 12.39
N GLU A 167 -0.70 14.37 13.31
CA GLU A 167 0.73 14.26 13.02
C GLU A 167 1.04 13.01 12.17
N ASP A 168 0.54 11.83 12.58
CA ASP A 168 0.80 10.56 11.89
C ASP A 168 0.18 10.55 10.49
N LYS A 169 -1.05 11.10 10.37
CA LYS A 169 -1.72 11.30 9.08
C LYS A 169 -0.96 12.27 8.16
N ALA A 170 -0.39 13.32 8.74
CA ALA A 170 0.41 14.28 8.00
C ALA A 170 1.74 13.67 7.50
N VAL A 171 2.36 12.81 8.30
CA VAL A 171 3.57 12.07 7.90
C VAL A 171 3.24 11.13 6.74
N ASP A 172 2.10 10.44 6.78
CA ASP A 172 1.65 9.55 5.70
C ASP A 172 1.48 10.32 4.38
N LEU A 173 0.82 11.48 4.40
CA LEU A 173 0.71 12.37 3.23
C LEU A 173 2.07 12.91 2.78
N TYR A 174 2.99 13.19 3.69
CA TYR A 174 4.33 13.66 3.36
C TYR A 174 5.17 12.58 2.68
N VAL A 175 5.03 11.32 3.08
CA VAL A 175 5.67 10.18 2.39
C VAL A 175 5.20 10.10 0.95
N LEU A 176 3.89 10.23 0.70
CA LEU A 176 3.35 10.26 -0.66
C LEU A 176 3.90 11.44 -1.48
N GLU A 177 3.91 12.63 -0.90
CA GLU A 177 4.46 13.83 -1.56
C GLU A 177 5.92 13.63 -1.95
N ARG A 178 6.73 13.05 -1.04
CA ARG A 178 8.14 12.77 -1.32
C ARG A 178 8.32 11.71 -2.41
N ALA A 179 7.47 10.68 -2.42
CA ALA A 179 7.48 9.65 -3.47
C ALA A 179 7.12 10.26 -4.84
N LEU A 180 6.11 11.13 -4.91
CA LEU A 180 5.76 11.84 -6.13
C LEU A 180 6.88 12.74 -6.63
N LEU A 181 7.46 13.57 -5.78
CA LEU A 181 8.55 14.48 -6.14
C LEU A 181 9.81 13.76 -6.63
N SER A 182 10.12 12.58 -6.07
CA SER A 182 11.34 11.86 -6.41
C SER A 182 11.22 11.03 -7.69
N MET A 183 10.04 10.55 -8.02
CA MET A 183 9.82 9.62 -9.15
C MET A 183 9.00 10.20 -10.28
N HIS A 184 8.23 11.25 -10.02
CA HIS A 184 7.21 11.77 -10.95
C HIS A 184 7.28 13.31 -11.05
N SER A 185 8.50 13.85 -11.21
CA SER A 185 8.70 15.30 -11.33
C SER A 185 7.95 15.94 -12.51
N SER A 186 7.63 15.14 -13.54
CA SER A 186 6.85 15.55 -14.71
C SER A 186 5.33 15.62 -14.46
N CYS A 187 4.83 15.10 -13.32
CA CYS A 187 3.40 15.04 -13.03
C CYS A 187 2.83 16.34 -12.40
N GLY A 188 3.59 17.45 -12.44
CA GLY A 188 3.11 18.79 -12.09
C GLY A 188 2.39 18.88 -10.74
N ASP A 189 1.11 19.25 -10.78
CA ASP A 189 0.24 19.54 -9.64
C ASP A 189 -0.54 18.32 -9.07
N VAL A 190 -0.13 17.10 -9.41
CA VAL A 190 -0.84 15.87 -8.96
C VAL A 190 -1.04 15.85 -7.45
N MET A 191 -0.02 16.25 -6.66
CA MET A 191 -0.17 16.29 -5.21
C MET A 191 -1.22 17.28 -4.75
N ASP A 192 -1.33 18.43 -5.40
CA ASP A 192 -2.34 19.43 -5.08
C ASP A 192 -3.76 18.93 -5.39
N ARG A 193 -3.93 18.17 -6.48
CA ARG A 193 -5.19 17.50 -6.83
C ARG A 193 -5.56 16.42 -5.80
N ILE A 194 -4.58 15.60 -5.36
CA ILE A 194 -4.77 14.63 -4.28
C ILE A 194 -5.22 15.33 -3.00
N LEU A 195 -4.55 16.40 -2.60
CA LEU A 195 -4.91 17.16 -1.39
C LEU A 195 -6.28 17.85 -1.51
N ALA A 196 -6.67 18.29 -2.69
CA ALA A 196 -8.01 18.83 -2.93
C ALA A 196 -9.10 17.78 -2.75
N ALA A 197 -8.90 16.56 -3.26
CA ALA A 197 -9.80 15.43 -3.05
C ALA A 197 -9.82 14.98 -1.57
N TYR A 198 -8.65 14.92 -0.91
CA TYR A 198 -8.53 14.62 0.50
C TYR A 198 -9.35 15.60 1.37
N ARG A 199 -9.30 16.92 1.07
CA ARG A 199 -10.11 17.94 1.76
C ARG A 199 -11.60 17.67 1.66
N LYS A 200 -12.08 17.20 0.52
CA LYS A 200 -13.51 16.91 0.31
C LYS A 200 -13.93 15.61 1.01
N SER A 201 -13.02 14.66 1.14
CA SER A 201 -13.30 13.31 1.66
C SER A 201 -13.13 13.20 3.18
N SER A 202 -12.12 13.85 3.76
CA SER A 202 -11.80 13.71 5.19
C SER A 202 -12.48 14.75 6.07
N LYS A 203 -13.08 14.31 7.17
CA LYS A 203 -13.66 15.18 8.20
C LYS A 203 -12.58 15.94 9.01
N GLN A 204 -11.38 15.39 9.08
CA GLN A 204 -10.26 15.93 9.86
C GLN A 204 -9.18 16.61 9.00
N TRP A 205 -9.50 16.92 7.76
CA TRP A 205 -8.54 17.47 6.78
C TRP A 205 -7.79 18.71 7.30
N SER A 206 -8.47 19.63 7.97
CA SER A 206 -7.88 20.90 8.41
C SER A 206 -6.72 20.69 9.40
N SER A 207 -6.94 19.91 10.45
CA SER A 207 -5.89 19.59 11.42
C SER A 207 -4.72 18.83 10.80
N THR A 208 -5.01 17.90 9.88
CA THR A 208 -3.98 17.12 9.18
C THR A 208 -3.14 18.00 8.26
N LEU A 209 -3.76 18.88 7.45
CA LEU A 209 -3.01 19.74 6.53
C LEU A 209 -2.20 20.83 7.24
N ASN A 210 -2.69 21.34 8.38
CA ASN A 210 -1.91 22.24 9.23
C ASN A 210 -0.63 21.53 9.76
N ARG A 211 -0.75 20.26 10.14
CA ARG A 211 0.40 19.45 10.54
C ARG A 211 1.32 19.13 9.36
N LEU A 212 0.76 18.86 8.18
CA LEU A 212 1.56 18.62 6.97
C LEU A 212 2.48 19.81 6.66
N ALA A 213 2.01 21.05 6.80
CA ALA A 213 2.85 22.23 6.63
C ALA A 213 4.05 22.24 7.59
N GLN A 214 3.86 21.83 8.84
CA GLN A 214 4.95 21.72 9.83
C GLN A 214 5.90 20.56 9.53
N VAL A 215 5.38 19.40 9.10
CA VAL A 215 6.18 18.23 8.67
C VAL A 215 7.08 18.59 7.49
N ARG A 216 6.54 19.30 6.49
CA ARG A 216 7.30 19.83 5.32
C ARG A 216 8.47 20.71 5.75
N GLN A 217 8.28 21.61 6.72
CA GLN A 217 9.34 22.48 7.23
C GLN A 217 10.47 21.69 7.92
N ARG A 218 10.12 20.67 8.71
CA ARG A 218 11.11 19.78 9.36
C ARG A 218 11.90 18.96 8.33
N GLY A 219 11.22 18.44 7.31
CA GLY A 219 11.85 17.70 6.22
C GLY A 219 12.87 18.54 5.44
N ARG A 220 12.55 19.80 5.14
CA ARG A 220 13.49 20.74 4.48
C ARG A 220 14.75 21.00 5.31
N LYS A 221 14.61 21.18 6.63
CA LYS A 221 15.78 21.39 7.50
C LYS A 221 16.73 20.21 7.50
N ARG A 222 16.23 18.97 7.48
CA ARG A 222 17.09 17.77 7.38
C ARG A 222 17.85 17.68 6.06
N THR A 223 17.24 18.09 4.96
CA THR A 223 17.89 18.08 3.62
C THR A 223 18.97 19.17 3.49
N MET A 224 18.90 20.24 4.28
CA MET A 224 19.90 21.33 4.27
C MET A 224 21.10 21.08 5.21
N LEU A 225 21.02 20.12 6.11
CA LEU A 225 22.05 19.75 7.09
C LEU A 225 22.81 18.48 6.71
N GLY A 226 22.46 17.80 5.63
CA GLY A 226 23.13 16.65 5.01
C GLY A 226 23.70 17.06 3.69
#